data_4ca8b5541193cabde77cb40d76c1b257
#
_entry.id   4ca8b5541193cabde77cb40d76c1b257
#
_cell.length_a   1.000
_cell.length_b   1.000
_cell.length_c   1.000
_cell.angle_alpha   90.00
_cell.angle_beta   90.00
_cell.angle_gamma   90.00
#
_symmetry.space_group_name_H-M   'P 1'
#
loop_
_entity.id
_entity.type
_entity.pdbx_description
1 polymer ?
#
loop_
_entity_poly.entity_id
_entity_poly.type
_entity_poly.pdbx_seq_one_letter_code
_entity_poly.pdbx_strand_id
1 'polypeptide(L)'
;MRFKGTRLHAICRSGSAKRSIWGMRARVLALSLAAAFALAPGLHAQSASQREYEIKAAYLYNFIKYVDWPSYGDTITIGVLGYDPFGTALAPLNGKLVKGRRLVIKHLDSVRDAQQCQIIFVSSSERQRLQEIFESLRSARVLTVGETQGFADGGGIINFIEENNKVRFEINAEAARRTGLNISSELLKLARLVKS
;
A
#
# COMPACT_ATOMS: atom_id res chain seq x y z
N MET A 1 -25.49 -78.59 -70.64
CA MET A 1 -24.53 -79.27 -69.76
C MET A 1 -24.15 -78.33 -68.65
N ARG A 2 -24.62 -78.60 -67.43
CA ARG A 2 -23.82 -78.85 -66.21
C ARG A 2 -22.59 -77.89 -66.03
N PHE A 3 -22.35 -77.17 -64.96
CA PHE A 3 -22.43 -77.43 -63.54
C PHE A 3 -22.03 -76.20 -62.69
N LYS A 4 -22.64 -76.10 -61.47
CA LYS A 4 -22.10 -75.72 -60.19
C LYS A 4 -21.41 -74.34 -60.05
N GLY A 5 -21.83 -73.39 -59.29
CA GLY A 5 -22.20 -73.48 -57.86
C GLY A 5 -20.98 -73.30 -56.98
N THR A 6 -20.71 -72.09 -56.49
CA THR A 6 -19.90 -71.97 -55.25
C THR A 6 -20.32 -70.69 -54.53
N ARG A 7 -20.76 -70.85 -53.31
CA ARG A 7 -21.11 -69.81 -52.36
C ARG A 7 -19.77 -69.22 -51.83
N LEU A 8 -19.70 -67.96 -51.77
CA LEU A 8 -18.67 -67.28 -50.97
C LEU A 8 -19.30 -66.55 -49.80
N HIS A 9 -18.88 -66.94 -48.61
CA HIS A 9 -19.25 -66.41 -47.31
C HIS A 9 -18.87 -64.94 -47.17
N ALA A 10 -19.84 -64.12 -46.81
CA ALA A 10 -19.58 -62.77 -46.34
C ALA A 10 -19.03 -62.84 -44.90
N ILE A 11 -17.77 -62.51 -44.75
CA ILE A 11 -17.16 -62.30 -43.43
C ILE A 11 -17.48 -60.89 -42.97
N CYS A 12 -18.44 -60.80 -42.05
CA CYS A 12 -18.78 -59.59 -41.35
C CYS A 12 -17.61 -59.27 -40.41
N ARG A 13 -16.77 -58.30 -40.76
CA ARG A 13 -15.71 -57.80 -39.86
C ARG A 13 -16.26 -56.66 -39.02
N SER A 14 -16.69 -56.99 -37.82
CA SER A 14 -17.04 -56.04 -36.77
C SER A 14 -15.78 -55.26 -36.39
N GLY A 15 -15.64 -54.06 -36.95
CA GLY A 15 -14.62 -53.09 -36.55
C GLY A 15 -15.05 -52.36 -35.27
N SER A 16 -14.57 -52.82 -34.17
CA SER A 16 -14.71 -52.21 -32.86
C SER A 16 -14.17 -50.76 -32.86
N ALA A 17 -15.07 -49.82 -32.81
CA ALA A 17 -14.78 -48.40 -32.64
C ALA A 17 -14.35 -48.13 -31.20
N LYS A 18 -13.13 -48.52 -30.82
CA LYS A 18 -12.45 -48.04 -29.61
C LYS A 18 -11.68 -46.76 -29.93
N ARG A 19 -12.39 -45.72 -30.39
CA ARG A 19 -11.77 -44.41 -30.60
C ARG A 19 -12.29 -43.44 -29.55
N SER A 20 -11.31 -42.92 -28.83
CA SER A 20 -11.28 -41.54 -28.38
C SER A 20 -11.95 -41.13 -27.07
N ILE A 21 -12.08 -41.99 -26.11
CA ILE A 21 -12.34 -41.48 -24.73
C ILE A 21 -11.05 -40.86 -24.15
N TRP A 22 -9.89 -41.29 -24.58
CA TRP A 22 -8.58 -40.75 -24.09
C TRP A 22 -8.28 -39.35 -24.65
N GLY A 23 -8.64 -39.05 -25.88
CA GLY A 23 -8.44 -37.73 -26.48
C GLY A 23 -9.31 -36.65 -25.88
N MET A 24 -10.52 -37.00 -25.44
CA MET A 24 -11.45 -36.07 -24.84
C MET A 24 -11.06 -35.72 -23.37
N ARG A 25 -10.57 -36.71 -22.63
CA ARG A 25 -10.06 -36.48 -21.27
C ARG A 25 -8.77 -35.64 -21.22
N ALA A 26 -7.87 -35.82 -22.20
CA ALA A 26 -6.66 -35.01 -22.33
C ALA A 26 -6.96 -33.54 -22.70
N ARG A 27 -7.97 -33.30 -23.53
CA ARG A 27 -8.38 -31.93 -23.92
C ARG A 27 -9.12 -31.19 -22.81
N VAL A 28 -9.92 -31.88 -22.00
CA VAL A 28 -10.60 -31.28 -20.84
C VAL A 28 -9.60 -30.92 -19.74
N LEU A 29 -8.59 -31.77 -19.49
CA LEU A 29 -7.53 -31.48 -18.52
C LEU A 29 -6.61 -30.33 -18.98
N ALA A 30 -6.33 -30.22 -20.28
CA ALA A 30 -5.52 -29.11 -20.80
C ALA A 30 -6.28 -27.76 -20.71
N LEU A 31 -7.59 -27.74 -20.94
CA LEU A 31 -8.43 -26.54 -20.82
C LEU A 31 -8.61 -26.11 -19.36
N SER A 32 -8.70 -27.04 -18.41
CA SER A 32 -8.80 -26.69 -16.98
C SER A 32 -7.50 -26.15 -16.41
N LEU A 33 -6.34 -26.60 -16.91
CA LEU A 33 -5.04 -26.07 -16.48
C LEU A 33 -4.76 -24.67 -17.03
N ALA A 34 -5.21 -24.37 -18.26
CA ALA A 34 -5.10 -23.03 -18.85
C ALA A 34 -6.00 -21.99 -18.16
N ALA A 35 -7.18 -22.38 -17.68
CA ALA A 35 -8.08 -21.50 -16.94
C ALA A 35 -7.56 -21.15 -15.56
N ALA A 36 -6.80 -22.03 -14.89
CA ALA A 36 -6.20 -21.77 -13.59
C ALA A 36 -5.03 -20.74 -13.64
N PHE A 37 -4.37 -20.60 -14.79
CA PHE A 37 -3.26 -19.65 -14.96
C PHE A 37 -3.73 -18.22 -15.29
N ALA A 38 -4.98 -18.05 -15.74
CA ALA A 38 -5.52 -16.73 -16.08
C ALA A 38 -6.04 -15.94 -14.86
N LEU A 39 -6.10 -16.53 -13.66
CA LEU A 39 -6.59 -15.90 -12.42
C LEU A 39 -5.49 -15.40 -11.47
N ALA A 40 -4.23 -15.29 -11.90
CA ALA A 40 -3.13 -14.90 -11.05
C ALA A 40 -2.52 -13.48 -11.28
N PRO A 41 -3.27 -12.40 -11.60
CA PRO A 41 -2.71 -11.05 -11.57
C PRO A 41 -2.73 -10.38 -10.18
N GLY A 42 -3.43 -10.96 -9.19
CA GLY A 42 -3.64 -10.30 -7.90
C GLY A 42 -2.46 -10.34 -6.92
N LEU A 43 -1.63 -11.35 -6.98
CA LEU A 43 -0.56 -11.58 -5.99
C LEU A 43 0.62 -10.60 -6.10
N HIS A 44 0.92 -10.09 -7.29
CA HIS A 44 2.03 -9.15 -7.50
C HIS A 44 1.68 -7.71 -7.11
N ALA A 45 0.42 -7.31 -7.27
CA ALA A 45 -0.04 -5.96 -6.91
C ALA A 45 -0.08 -5.77 -5.39
N GLN A 46 -0.55 -6.75 -4.63
CA GLN A 46 -0.54 -6.70 -3.16
C GLN A 46 0.88 -6.63 -2.59
N SER A 47 1.85 -7.34 -3.16
CA SER A 47 3.24 -7.30 -2.69
C SER A 47 3.92 -5.96 -2.97
N ALA A 48 3.60 -5.29 -4.09
CA ALA A 48 4.14 -3.96 -4.43
C ALA A 48 3.58 -2.88 -3.49
N SER A 49 2.27 -2.87 -3.27
CA SER A 49 1.62 -1.95 -2.32
C SER A 49 2.11 -2.15 -0.89
N GLN A 50 2.23 -3.39 -0.42
CA GLN A 50 2.76 -3.68 0.91
C GLN A 50 4.19 -3.13 1.08
N ARG A 51 5.07 -3.34 0.10
CA ARG A 51 6.45 -2.80 0.12
C ARG A 51 6.48 -1.28 0.13
N GLU A 52 5.57 -0.62 -0.58
CA GLU A 52 5.44 0.83 -0.57
C GLU A 52 5.16 1.35 0.85
N TYR A 53 4.19 0.75 1.55
CA TYR A 53 3.87 1.16 2.92
C TYR A 53 4.92 0.78 3.95
N GLU A 54 5.72 -0.26 3.73
CA GLU A 54 6.92 -0.55 4.52
C GLU A 54 7.95 0.58 4.39
N ILE A 55 8.16 1.10 3.18
CA ILE A 55 9.04 2.25 2.93
C ILE A 55 8.49 3.51 3.58
N LYS A 56 7.18 3.80 3.44
CA LYS A 56 6.52 4.94 4.09
C LYS A 56 6.63 4.85 5.62
N ALA A 57 6.46 3.67 6.20
CA ALA A 57 6.64 3.42 7.63
C ALA A 57 8.09 3.73 8.08
N ALA A 58 9.08 3.32 7.30
CA ALA A 58 10.48 3.64 7.57
C ALA A 58 10.75 5.16 7.48
N TYR A 59 10.11 5.87 6.55
CA TYR A 59 10.18 7.34 6.49
C TYR A 59 9.54 7.99 7.71
N LEU A 60 8.36 7.56 8.15
CA LEU A 60 7.72 8.09 9.37
C LEU A 60 8.65 7.96 10.58
N TYR A 61 9.30 6.80 10.75
CA TYR A 61 10.30 6.60 11.80
C TYR A 61 11.49 7.56 11.67
N ASN A 62 11.98 7.79 10.46
CA ASN A 62 13.12 8.69 10.23
C ASN A 62 12.74 10.15 10.45
N PHE A 63 11.51 10.58 10.09
CA PHE A 63 11.06 11.95 10.34
C PHE A 63 11.17 12.32 11.82
N ILE A 64 10.94 11.36 12.73
CA ILE A 64 11.12 11.57 14.18
C ILE A 64 12.54 12.04 14.51
N LYS A 65 13.54 11.55 13.80
CA LYS A 65 14.95 11.89 14.09
C LYS A 65 15.30 13.29 13.63
N TYR A 66 14.66 13.80 12.58
CA TYR A 66 15.01 15.03 11.87
C TYR A 66 14.06 16.20 12.13
N VAL A 67 13.05 15.98 12.99
CA VAL A 67 12.16 17.05 13.43
C VAL A 67 12.35 17.26 14.93
N ASP A 68 12.38 18.51 15.35
CA ASP A 68 12.46 18.87 16.76
C ASP A 68 11.09 19.26 17.27
N TRP A 69 10.68 18.56 18.33
CA TRP A 69 9.50 18.91 19.11
C TRP A 69 9.94 19.53 20.44
N PRO A 70 9.23 20.54 20.92
CA PRO A 70 9.39 20.97 22.31
C PRO A 70 9.08 19.80 23.24
N SER A 71 9.57 19.87 24.46
CA SER A 71 9.53 18.77 25.43
C SER A 71 8.17 18.09 25.53
N TYR A 72 8.10 16.83 25.14
CA TYR A 72 6.97 15.91 25.36
C TYR A 72 7.46 14.81 26.30
N GLY A 73 6.53 14.12 26.99
CA GLY A 73 6.84 13.03 27.92
C GLY A 73 7.66 11.88 27.32
N ASP A 74 7.58 10.71 27.92
CA ASP A 74 8.43 9.53 27.60
C ASP A 74 8.02 8.79 26.34
N THR A 75 6.99 9.27 25.64
CA THR A 75 6.46 8.63 24.42
C THR A 75 6.44 9.57 23.22
N ILE A 76 6.61 9.00 22.04
CA ILE A 76 6.34 9.63 20.74
C ILE A 76 5.21 8.86 20.10
N THR A 77 4.13 9.53 19.75
CA THR A 77 2.97 8.89 19.13
C THR A 77 2.89 9.21 17.65
N ILE A 78 2.77 8.17 16.82
CA ILE A 78 2.33 8.27 15.43
C ILE A 78 0.87 7.88 15.39
N GLY A 79 0.00 8.81 15.00
CA GLY A 79 -1.41 8.56 14.76
C GLY A 79 -1.68 8.30 13.28
N VAL A 80 -2.59 7.39 12.97
CA VAL A 80 -3.14 7.19 11.62
C VAL A 80 -4.59 7.66 11.65
N LEU A 81 -4.91 8.68 10.87
CA LEU A 81 -6.26 9.25 10.75
C LEU A 81 -6.89 8.76 9.44
N GLY A 82 -8.10 8.20 9.55
CA GLY A 82 -8.83 7.58 8.45
C GLY A 82 -8.49 6.10 8.25
N TYR A 83 -8.75 5.58 7.06
CA TYR A 83 -8.44 4.18 6.73
C TYR A 83 -6.93 3.92 6.79
N ASP A 84 -6.53 2.91 7.55
CA ASP A 84 -5.10 2.55 7.65
C ASP A 84 -4.61 1.74 6.44
N PRO A 85 -3.77 2.32 5.59
CA PRO A 85 -3.22 1.61 4.44
C PRO A 85 -1.95 0.82 4.77
N PHE A 86 -1.38 0.98 5.98
CA PHE A 86 -0.12 0.34 6.36
C PHE A 86 -0.27 -1.14 6.69
N GLY A 87 -1.46 -1.59 7.13
CA GLY A 87 -1.65 -2.95 7.60
C GLY A 87 -0.64 -3.31 8.70
N THR A 88 0.26 -4.26 8.44
CA THR A 88 1.29 -4.67 9.42
C THR A 88 2.57 -3.85 9.37
N ALA A 89 2.75 -2.92 8.42
CA ALA A 89 4.02 -2.24 8.20
C ALA A 89 4.45 -1.33 9.37
N LEU A 90 3.50 -0.79 10.14
CA LEU A 90 3.79 0.00 11.34
C LEU A 90 4.04 -0.85 12.59
N ALA A 91 3.58 -2.09 12.62
CA ALA A 91 3.70 -2.94 13.81
C ALA A 91 5.14 -3.09 14.35
N PRO A 92 6.18 -3.26 13.49
CA PRO A 92 7.56 -3.35 13.95
C PRO A 92 8.10 -2.07 14.60
N LEU A 93 7.42 -0.94 14.43
CA LEU A 93 7.83 0.34 15.00
C LEU A 93 7.30 0.53 16.43
N ASN A 94 6.17 -0.09 16.74
CA ASN A 94 5.53 0.05 18.03
C ASN A 94 6.43 -0.47 19.16
N GLY A 95 6.62 0.33 20.20
CA GLY A 95 7.50 0.00 21.33
C GLY A 95 8.98 0.27 21.11
N LYS A 96 9.45 0.60 19.88
CA LYS A 96 10.86 0.99 19.66
C LYS A 96 11.22 2.25 20.42
N LEU A 97 12.49 2.33 20.81
CA LEU A 97 13.07 3.56 21.37
C LEU A 97 13.63 4.44 20.25
N VAL A 98 13.27 5.71 20.27
CA VAL A 98 13.80 6.74 19.38
C VAL A 98 14.02 8.02 20.17
N LYS A 99 15.22 8.59 20.11
CA LYS A 99 15.62 9.74 20.95
C LYS A 99 15.35 9.50 22.46
N GLY A 100 15.52 8.25 22.94
CA GLY A 100 15.28 7.86 24.33
C GLY A 100 13.82 7.70 24.73
N ARG A 101 12.86 7.83 23.78
CA ARG A 101 11.42 7.77 24.02
C ARG A 101 10.80 6.56 23.35
N ARG A 102 9.75 6.02 23.93
CA ARG A 102 9.01 4.88 23.38
C ARG A 102 8.08 5.34 22.25
N LEU A 103 8.17 4.70 21.09
CA LEU A 103 7.29 4.93 19.97
C LEU A 103 5.96 4.17 20.17
N VAL A 104 4.84 4.86 19.99
CA VAL A 104 3.50 4.32 20.09
C VAL A 104 2.75 4.59 18.79
N ILE A 105 2.09 3.57 18.27
CA ILE A 105 1.22 3.67 17.09
C ILE A 105 -0.23 3.70 17.55
N LYS A 106 -1.01 4.63 17.05
CA LYS A 106 -2.44 4.76 17.35
C LYS A 106 -3.27 4.95 16.07
N HIS A 107 -4.41 4.29 16.00
CA HIS A 107 -5.46 4.64 15.05
C HIS A 107 -6.33 5.73 15.68
N LEU A 108 -6.69 6.74 14.90
CA LEU A 108 -7.41 7.90 15.38
C LEU A 108 -8.79 7.95 14.75
N ASP A 109 -9.81 8.03 15.58
CA ASP A 109 -11.21 8.16 15.17
C ASP A 109 -11.58 9.62 14.87
N SER A 110 -10.82 10.56 15.43
CA SER A 110 -11.09 11.99 15.25
C SER A 110 -9.80 12.83 15.14
N VAL A 111 -9.93 13.98 14.48
CA VAL A 111 -8.83 14.95 14.39
C VAL A 111 -8.46 15.56 15.76
N ARG A 112 -9.36 15.52 16.73
CA ARG A 112 -9.09 16.01 18.11
C ARG A 112 -8.04 15.14 18.80
N ASP A 113 -8.09 13.84 18.59
CA ASP A 113 -7.13 12.88 19.16
C ASP A 113 -5.72 13.08 18.56
N ALA A 114 -5.66 13.60 17.33
CA ALA A 114 -4.42 13.91 16.64
C ALA A 114 -3.59 15.00 17.35
N GLN A 115 -4.21 15.91 18.10
CA GLN A 115 -3.50 16.97 18.85
C GLN A 115 -2.55 16.42 19.92
N GLN A 116 -2.74 15.16 20.34
CA GLN A 116 -1.88 14.48 21.32
C GLN A 116 -0.74 13.70 20.67
N CYS A 117 -0.68 13.68 19.34
CA CYS A 117 0.35 12.97 18.59
C CYS A 117 1.50 13.89 18.21
N GLN A 118 2.69 13.34 18.03
CA GLN A 118 3.83 14.07 17.45
C GLN A 118 3.77 14.03 15.94
N ILE A 119 3.35 12.89 15.37
CA ILE A 119 3.13 12.71 13.93
C ILE A 119 1.71 12.21 13.73
N ILE A 120 1.03 12.71 12.71
CA ILE A 120 -0.14 12.07 12.16
C ILE A 120 0.06 11.75 10.68
N PHE A 121 -0.30 10.55 10.32
CA PHE A 121 -0.51 10.19 8.92
C PHE A 121 -1.99 10.38 8.59
N VAL A 122 -2.26 11.24 7.62
CA VAL A 122 -3.61 11.50 7.11
C VAL A 122 -3.82 10.68 5.86
N SER A 123 -4.65 9.65 5.96
CA SER A 123 -4.96 8.75 4.86
C SER A 123 -5.67 9.48 3.71
N SER A 124 -5.53 8.96 2.51
CA SER A 124 -6.25 9.44 1.33
C SER A 124 -7.78 9.35 1.45
N SER A 125 -8.29 8.53 2.37
CA SER A 125 -9.72 8.48 2.73
C SER A 125 -10.24 9.79 3.30
N GLU A 126 -9.36 10.62 3.90
CA GLU A 126 -9.68 11.92 4.49
C GLU A 126 -9.57 13.09 3.50
N ARG A 127 -9.38 12.82 2.21
CA ARG A 127 -9.15 13.82 1.16
C ARG A 127 -10.14 14.97 1.17
N GLN A 128 -11.43 14.69 1.41
CA GLN A 128 -12.49 15.69 1.40
C GLN A 128 -12.48 16.59 2.64
N ARG A 129 -11.79 16.18 3.72
CA ARG A 129 -11.75 16.86 5.01
C ARG A 129 -10.39 17.50 5.31
N LEU A 130 -9.47 17.52 4.35
CA LEU A 130 -8.11 18.03 4.58
C LEU A 130 -8.09 19.44 5.12
N GLN A 131 -8.96 20.32 4.61
CA GLN A 131 -9.03 21.72 5.08
C GLN A 131 -9.45 21.80 6.56
N GLU A 132 -10.47 21.05 6.94
CA GLU A 132 -10.92 20.94 8.34
C GLU A 132 -9.81 20.40 9.25
N ILE A 133 -9.07 19.40 8.77
CA ILE A 133 -7.95 18.79 9.50
C ILE A 133 -6.83 19.81 9.70
N PHE A 134 -6.43 20.53 8.68
CA PHE A 134 -5.37 21.54 8.76
C PHE A 134 -5.75 22.69 9.69
N GLU A 135 -6.99 23.18 9.61
CA GLU A 135 -7.47 24.22 10.53
C GLU A 135 -7.48 23.73 11.98
N SER A 136 -7.93 22.51 12.23
CA SER A 136 -7.98 21.93 13.58
C SER A 136 -6.59 21.73 14.19
N LEU A 137 -5.56 21.54 13.35
CA LEU A 137 -4.17 21.28 13.78
C LEU A 137 -3.27 22.51 13.66
N ARG A 138 -3.78 23.65 13.23
CA ARG A 138 -3.01 24.87 12.97
C ARG A 138 -2.15 25.32 14.15
N SER A 139 -2.67 25.16 15.39
CA SER A 139 -1.98 25.53 16.64
C SER A 139 -1.32 24.34 17.31
N ALA A 140 -1.53 23.13 16.79
CA ALA A 140 -0.97 21.91 17.34
C ALA A 140 0.46 21.71 16.77
N ARG A 141 1.39 21.33 17.63
CA ARG A 141 2.78 21.03 17.22
C ARG A 141 2.87 19.60 16.71
N VAL A 142 2.07 19.29 15.70
CA VAL A 142 1.91 17.96 15.11
C VAL A 142 2.48 17.98 13.70
N LEU A 143 3.38 17.04 13.41
CA LEU A 143 3.86 16.83 12.05
C LEU A 143 2.78 16.11 11.25
N THR A 144 2.14 16.83 10.33
CA THR A 144 1.15 16.24 9.43
C THR A 144 1.87 15.60 8.23
N VAL A 145 1.58 14.35 7.97
CA VAL A 145 2.10 13.58 6.83
C VAL A 145 0.94 13.00 6.06
N GLY A 146 0.93 13.17 4.74
CA GLY A 146 -0.11 12.65 3.86
C GLY A 146 0.44 11.96 2.62
N GLU A 147 -0.48 11.53 1.76
CA GLU A 147 -0.17 10.94 0.45
C GLU A 147 -1.16 11.41 -0.62
N THR A 148 -1.98 12.38 -0.30
CA THR A 148 -2.97 12.93 -1.22
C THR A 148 -2.32 14.01 -2.08
N GLN A 149 -2.59 14.00 -3.38
CA GLN A 149 -2.10 15.05 -4.28
C GLN A 149 -2.50 16.44 -3.78
N GLY A 150 -1.53 17.36 -3.72
CA GLY A 150 -1.74 18.71 -3.23
C GLY A 150 -1.82 18.85 -1.71
N PHE A 151 -1.54 17.79 -0.94
CA PHE A 151 -1.58 17.82 0.52
C PHE A 151 -0.66 18.89 1.11
N ALA A 152 0.57 18.98 0.62
CA ALA A 152 1.54 19.98 1.09
C ALA A 152 1.18 21.40 0.65
N ASP A 153 0.64 21.57 -0.58
CA ASP A 153 0.16 22.87 -1.09
C ASP A 153 -1.05 23.37 -0.28
N GLY A 154 -1.92 22.46 0.15
CA GLY A 154 -3.12 22.76 0.92
C GLY A 154 -2.87 23.11 2.40
N GLY A 155 -1.62 22.98 2.89
CA GLY A 155 -1.27 23.31 4.27
C GLY A 155 -0.73 22.16 5.10
N GLY A 156 -0.66 20.96 4.57
CA GLY A 156 0.05 19.83 5.18
C GLY A 156 1.56 20.06 5.19
N ILE A 157 2.30 19.36 6.05
CA ILE A 157 3.74 19.58 6.20
C ILE A 157 4.54 18.67 5.28
N ILE A 158 4.31 17.34 5.33
CA ILE A 158 5.01 16.39 4.47
C ILE A 158 3.98 15.63 3.65
N ASN A 159 4.27 15.44 2.37
CA ASN A 159 3.44 14.62 1.50
C ASN A 159 4.27 13.56 0.78
N PHE A 160 3.87 12.31 0.87
CA PHE A 160 4.46 11.26 0.05
C PHE A 160 4.01 11.40 -1.39
N ILE A 161 4.96 11.25 -2.29
CA ILE A 161 4.75 11.27 -3.74
C ILE A 161 5.45 10.08 -4.37
N GLU A 162 4.96 9.65 -5.50
CA GLU A 162 5.65 8.69 -6.35
C GLU A 162 6.41 9.41 -7.45
N GLU A 163 7.69 9.11 -7.58
CA GLU A 163 8.54 9.64 -8.64
C GLU A 163 9.45 8.53 -9.15
N ASN A 164 9.36 8.22 -10.46
CA ASN A 164 10.12 7.14 -11.09
C ASN A 164 9.97 5.79 -10.37
N ASN A 165 8.74 5.40 -10.03
CA ASN A 165 8.39 4.18 -9.28
C ASN A 165 9.09 4.09 -7.91
N LYS A 166 9.40 5.22 -7.29
CA LYS A 166 10.01 5.30 -5.96
C LYS A 166 9.21 6.21 -5.06
N VAL A 167 9.06 5.82 -3.81
CA VAL A 167 8.50 6.68 -2.78
C VAL A 167 9.48 7.82 -2.53
N ARG A 168 8.99 9.04 -2.73
CA ARG A 168 9.63 10.31 -2.44
C ARG A 168 8.72 11.11 -1.52
N PHE A 169 9.16 12.27 -1.13
CA PHE A 169 8.31 13.18 -0.34
C PHE A 169 8.62 14.63 -0.65
N GLU A 170 7.63 15.44 -0.45
CA GLU A 170 7.72 16.88 -0.52
C GLU A 170 7.47 17.49 0.85
N ILE A 171 8.05 18.66 1.11
CA ILE A 171 7.93 19.36 2.39
C ILE A 171 7.49 20.79 2.14
N ASN A 172 6.45 21.21 2.86
CA ASN A 172 6.05 22.59 3.06
C ASN A 172 6.72 23.10 4.35
N ALA A 173 7.90 23.71 4.19
CA ALA A 173 8.68 24.24 5.32
C ALA A 173 7.97 25.41 6.02
N GLU A 174 7.14 26.18 5.28
CA GLU A 174 6.37 27.28 5.85
C GLU A 174 5.25 26.76 6.75
N ALA A 175 4.54 25.70 6.34
CA ALA A 175 3.55 25.03 7.18
C ALA A 175 4.18 24.50 8.47
N ALA A 176 5.38 23.90 8.40
CA ALA A 176 6.10 23.43 9.59
C ALA A 176 6.45 24.58 10.55
N ARG A 177 6.94 25.70 10.03
CA ARG A 177 7.25 26.87 10.87
C ARG A 177 5.99 27.46 11.52
N ARG A 178 4.88 27.52 10.81
CA ARG A 178 3.59 28.00 11.36
C ARG A 178 3.10 27.17 12.53
N THR A 179 3.37 25.86 12.54
CA THR A 179 3.02 24.97 13.66
C THR A 179 4.08 24.94 14.76
N GLY A 180 5.16 25.71 14.63
CA GLY A 180 6.26 25.75 15.60
C GLY A 180 7.17 24.51 15.56
N LEU A 181 7.20 23.77 14.44
CA LEU A 181 8.10 22.66 14.22
C LEU A 181 9.37 23.11 13.49
N ASN A 182 10.51 22.59 13.91
CA ASN A 182 11.77 22.81 13.25
C ASN A 182 12.22 21.52 12.53
N ILE A 183 12.32 21.61 11.20
CA ILE A 183 12.77 20.50 10.35
C ILE A 183 14.25 20.71 10.05
N SER A 184 15.07 19.68 10.26
CA SER A 184 16.50 19.75 10.02
C SER A 184 16.82 20.02 8.54
N SER A 185 17.89 20.75 8.29
CA SER A 185 18.39 21.02 6.94
C SER A 185 18.74 19.74 6.18
N GLU A 186 19.12 18.68 6.88
CA GLU A 186 19.40 17.38 6.28
C GLU A 186 18.14 16.76 5.66
N LEU A 187 17.01 16.82 6.37
CA LEU A 187 15.75 16.31 5.83
C LEU A 187 15.24 17.18 4.67
N LEU A 188 15.38 18.51 4.78
CA LEU A 188 14.98 19.45 3.71
C LEU A 188 15.75 19.22 2.41
N LYS A 189 17.04 18.84 2.47
CA LYS A 189 17.85 18.52 1.29
C LYS A 189 17.39 17.27 0.53
N LEU A 190 16.70 16.36 1.21
CA LEU A 190 16.18 15.11 0.62
C LEU A 190 14.78 15.26 0.02
N ALA A 191 14.11 16.36 0.32
CA ALA A 191 12.73 16.62 -0.06
C ALA A 191 12.62 17.49 -1.32
N ARG A 192 11.51 17.36 -2.01
CA ARG A 192 11.05 18.42 -2.91
C ARG A 192 10.39 19.51 -2.05
N LEU A 193 10.91 20.73 -2.11
CA LEU A 193 10.33 21.84 -1.34
C LEU A 193 9.13 22.42 -2.06
N VAL A 194 8.04 22.60 -1.33
CA VAL A 194 6.82 23.25 -1.79
C VAL A 194 6.81 24.68 -1.25
N LYS A 195 6.47 25.63 -2.11
CA LYS A 195 6.24 27.04 -1.75
C LYS A 195 4.74 27.24 -1.59
N SER A 196 4.29 27.58 -0.40
CA SER A 196 2.90 28.01 -0.13
C SER A 196 2.79 29.52 -0.19
#